data_fcfc693d541e12a05aff4ce525dc71d5
#
_entry.id   fcfc693d541e12a05aff4ce525dc71d5
#
_cell.length_a   1.000
_cell.length_b   1.000
_cell.length_c   1.000
_cell.angle_alpha   90.00
_cell.angle_beta   90.00
_cell.angle_gamma   90.00
#
_symmetry.space_group_name_H-M   'P 1'
#
loop_
_entity.id
_entity.type
_entity.pdbx_description
1 polymer ?
#
loop_
_entity_poly.entity_id
_entity_poly.type
_entity_poly.pdbx_seq_one_letter_code
_entity_poly.pdbx_strand_id
1 'polypeptide(L)'
;MIFKGKSGISYKIIEPAIGNGGEGSVYKIDGMPNFVLKVFIDSKQTEGRERKLLTMIASPVSNKIMEHVTWPKDVVYKNGRFAGYVMPKINNNKNLNVMYKPLKENKKKEFIKKILIAQNFCVAINSVHNAGQVCGDLNPNNITINSNKGTVTLVDTDSYHITEKNRNRVYRCEVGMPDCLAPEIHEKMKKYKRLDTAPLPTFTRQTDLFALAVHIFALLMNGCHPFVNAVDLSQNHASVVAPQPIENIRNGFFPFYMNKSGLTIPKYAPKFDQLPKKIRKLFIRAFVDGHKNPQVRPEAVEWYNALHEMRLSIVKLP
;
A
#
# COMPACT_ATOMS: atom_id res chain seq x y z
N MET A 1 20.46 -8.88 24.06
CA MET A 1 21.00 -7.54 23.77
C MET A 1 20.01 -6.50 24.30
N ILE A 2 20.49 -5.34 24.86
CA ILE A 2 19.63 -4.28 25.43
C ILE A 2 19.83 -2.98 24.64
N PHE A 3 18.72 -2.28 24.38
CA PHE A 3 18.67 -0.96 23.72
C PHE A 3 18.02 0.05 24.67
N LYS A 4 18.45 1.30 24.65
CA LYS A 4 17.87 2.38 25.44
C LYS A 4 16.95 3.23 24.57
N GLY A 5 15.70 3.36 24.96
CA GLY A 5 14.73 4.24 24.27
C GLY A 5 14.97 5.72 24.54
N LYS A 6 14.52 6.57 23.62
CA LYS A 6 14.43 8.03 23.83
C LYS A 6 13.55 8.37 25.02
N SER A 7 12.51 7.56 25.26
CA SER A 7 11.61 7.66 26.43
C SER A 7 12.29 7.33 27.76
N GLY A 8 13.54 6.82 27.77
CA GLY A 8 14.24 6.31 28.96
C GLY A 8 14.00 4.83 29.25
N ILE A 9 13.06 4.18 28.54
CA ILE A 9 12.78 2.74 28.71
C ILE A 9 13.94 1.90 28.16
N SER A 10 14.29 0.81 28.83
CA SER A 10 15.24 -0.18 28.33
C SER A 10 14.50 -1.34 27.67
N TYR A 11 14.89 -1.67 26.46
CA TYR A 11 14.29 -2.72 25.64
C TYR A 11 15.28 -3.88 25.47
N LYS A 12 14.99 -5.03 26.09
CA LYS A 12 15.76 -6.26 25.92
C LYS A 12 15.13 -7.10 24.81
N ILE A 13 15.87 -7.36 23.73
CA ILE A 13 15.38 -8.20 22.64
C ILE A 13 15.49 -9.67 22.98
N ILE A 14 14.59 -10.47 22.38
CA ILE A 14 14.60 -11.92 22.40
C ILE A 14 15.04 -12.41 21.02
N GLU A 15 16.14 -13.13 20.98
CA GLU A 15 16.64 -13.80 19.77
C GLU A 15 15.96 -15.18 19.58
N PRO A 16 15.87 -15.68 18.34
CA PRO A 16 16.27 -15.03 17.09
C PRO A 16 15.28 -13.94 16.61
N ALA A 17 15.70 -13.16 15.60
CA ALA A 17 14.81 -12.22 14.92
C ALA A 17 13.56 -12.94 14.37
N ILE A 18 12.40 -12.28 14.45
CA ILE A 18 11.13 -12.79 13.90
C ILE A 18 10.89 -12.37 12.47
N GLY A 19 11.70 -11.46 11.94
CA GLY A 19 11.68 -11.00 10.56
C GLY A 19 13.00 -10.35 10.18
N ASN A 20 13.45 -10.59 8.95
CA ASN A 20 14.65 -9.99 8.38
C ASN A 20 14.31 -9.35 7.05
N GLY A 21 14.83 -8.15 6.80
CA GLY A 21 14.68 -7.41 5.56
C GLY A 21 15.97 -6.70 5.16
N GLY A 22 16.00 -6.10 3.98
CA GLY A 22 17.18 -5.42 3.44
C GLY A 22 17.65 -4.21 4.28
N GLU A 23 16.81 -3.67 5.14
CA GLU A 23 17.13 -2.50 5.97
C GLU A 23 17.37 -2.83 7.44
N GLY A 24 17.03 -4.05 7.91
CA GLY A 24 17.19 -4.43 9.32
C GLY A 24 16.40 -5.66 9.71
N SER A 25 16.45 -5.98 11.00
CA SER A 25 15.83 -7.15 11.62
C SER A 25 14.82 -6.74 12.68
N VAL A 26 13.74 -7.51 12.82
CA VAL A 26 12.67 -7.28 13.79
C VAL A 26 12.75 -8.34 14.89
N TYR A 27 12.71 -7.90 16.14
CA TYR A 27 12.84 -8.74 17.33
C TYR A 27 11.64 -8.59 18.26
N LYS A 28 11.28 -9.65 18.96
CA LYS A 28 10.42 -9.58 20.15
C LYS A 28 11.15 -8.83 21.26
N ILE A 29 10.38 -8.16 22.13
CA ILE A 29 10.90 -7.46 23.30
C ILE A 29 10.49 -8.25 24.56
N ASP A 30 11.46 -8.52 25.44
CA ASP A 30 11.23 -9.19 26.71
C ASP A 30 10.26 -8.35 27.57
N GLY A 31 9.24 -9.01 28.13
CA GLY A 31 8.21 -8.35 28.94
C GLY A 31 7.22 -7.48 28.16
N MET A 32 7.33 -7.34 26.80
CA MET A 32 6.45 -6.48 26.00
C MET A 32 5.82 -7.24 24.83
N PRO A 33 4.85 -8.14 25.04
CA PRO A 33 4.32 -9.03 24.00
C PRO A 33 3.60 -8.33 22.85
N ASN A 34 3.13 -7.09 23.07
CA ASN A 34 2.39 -6.30 22.07
C ASN A 34 3.29 -5.38 21.22
N PHE A 35 4.60 -5.39 21.45
CA PHE A 35 5.56 -4.55 20.74
C PHE A 35 6.71 -5.38 20.19
N VAL A 36 7.34 -4.84 19.15
CA VAL A 36 8.56 -5.37 18.54
C VAL A 36 9.54 -4.22 18.30
N LEU A 37 10.81 -4.57 18.19
CA LEU A 37 11.90 -3.65 17.92
C LEU A 37 12.50 -3.96 16.55
N LYS A 38 12.48 -2.99 15.61
CA LYS A 38 13.23 -3.03 14.35
C LYS A 38 14.61 -2.44 14.60
N VAL A 39 15.64 -3.23 14.39
CA VAL A 39 17.05 -2.80 14.43
C VAL A 39 17.54 -2.66 13.01
N PHE A 40 17.99 -1.49 12.66
CA PHE A 40 18.54 -1.21 11.32
C PHE A 40 19.96 -1.77 11.17
N ILE A 41 20.33 -2.12 9.93
CA ILE A 41 21.74 -2.34 9.58
C ILE A 41 22.50 -1.02 9.69
N ASP A 42 23.81 -1.08 9.92
CA ASP A 42 24.64 0.11 10.21
C ASP A 42 24.51 1.23 9.16
N SER A 43 24.46 0.87 7.89
CA SER A 43 24.29 1.86 6.78
C SER A 43 22.96 2.60 6.80
N LYS A 44 21.97 2.11 7.55
CA LYS A 44 20.63 2.71 7.68
C LYS A 44 20.42 3.43 9.01
N GLN A 45 21.37 3.40 9.91
CA GLN A 45 21.38 4.10 11.21
C GLN A 45 21.79 5.57 11.02
N THR A 46 21.02 6.33 10.25
CA THR A 46 21.31 7.72 9.88
C THR A 46 20.55 8.72 10.72
N GLU A 47 21.12 9.90 10.94
CA GLU A 47 20.46 11.03 11.63
C GLU A 47 19.15 11.45 10.94
N GLY A 48 19.11 11.42 9.59
CA GLY A 48 17.90 11.72 8.83
C GLY A 48 16.75 10.76 9.14
N ARG A 49 17.06 9.46 9.28
CA ARG A 49 16.06 8.43 9.64
C ARG A 49 15.62 8.56 11.10
N GLU A 50 16.53 8.84 11.99
CA GLU A 50 16.21 9.14 13.40
C GLU A 50 15.25 10.31 13.51
N ARG A 51 15.55 11.44 12.85
CA ARG A 51 14.69 12.63 12.84
C ARG A 51 13.30 12.36 12.24
N LYS A 52 13.24 11.58 11.16
CA LYS A 52 11.97 11.14 10.56
C LYS A 52 11.12 10.38 11.57
N LEU A 53 11.67 9.38 12.24
CA LEU A 53 10.99 8.58 13.25
C LEU A 53 10.54 9.42 14.46
N LEU A 54 11.38 10.35 14.93
CA LEU A 54 11.00 11.28 16.00
C LEU A 54 9.84 12.19 15.58
N THR A 55 9.82 12.65 14.32
CA THR A 55 8.70 13.44 13.76
C THR A 55 7.41 12.62 13.73
N MET A 56 7.49 11.34 13.34
CA MET A 56 6.34 10.43 13.36
C MET A 56 5.81 10.21 14.78
N ILE A 57 6.68 10.00 15.75
CA ILE A 57 6.31 9.80 17.17
C ILE A 57 5.65 11.06 17.74
N ALA A 58 6.15 12.24 17.38
CA ALA A 58 5.58 13.52 17.81
C ALA A 58 4.19 13.82 17.17
N SER A 59 3.88 13.16 16.05
CA SER A 59 2.60 13.29 15.34
C SER A 59 1.93 11.91 15.19
N PRO A 60 1.47 11.31 16.30
CA PRO A 60 0.95 9.96 16.28
C PRO A 60 -0.36 9.87 15.48
N VAL A 61 -0.54 8.77 14.76
CA VAL A 61 -1.87 8.37 14.30
C VAL A 61 -2.74 8.01 15.51
N SER A 62 -4.05 8.24 15.40
CA SER A 62 -5.00 7.96 16.50
C SER A 62 -4.82 6.53 17.04
N ASN A 63 -4.92 6.36 18.36
CA ASN A 63 -4.82 5.03 19.01
C ASN A 63 -5.85 4.02 18.49
N LYS A 64 -7.03 4.47 18.04
CA LYS A 64 -8.05 3.62 17.40
C LYS A 64 -7.59 2.99 16.08
N ILE A 65 -6.49 3.48 15.51
CA ILE A 65 -5.98 3.13 14.18
C ILE A 65 -4.69 2.32 14.27
N MET A 66 -4.14 2.14 15.47
CA MET A 66 -2.89 1.38 15.68
C MET A 66 -2.98 -0.09 15.24
N GLU A 67 -4.19 -0.64 15.11
CA GLU A 67 -4.39 -1.97 14.54
C GLU A 67 -4.17 -1.99 13.01
N HIS A 68 -4.25 -0.82 12.37
CA HIS A 68 -4.17 -0.69 10.92
C HIS A 68 -2.82 -0.17 10.41
N VAL A 69 -1.95 0.33 11.31
CA VAL A 69 -0.65 0.92 10.91
C VAL A 69 0.39 0.67 12.00
N THR A 70 1.54 0.12 11.64
CA THR A 70 2.67 -0.11 12.60
C THR A 70 3.46 1.18 12.86
N TRP A 71 2.78 2.21 13.41
CA TRP A 71 3.38 3.51 13.65
C TRP A 71 4.46 3.46 14.75
N PRO A 72 5.62 4.13 14.58
CA PRO A 72 6.69 4.16 15.59
C PRO A 72 6.19 4.68 16.95
N LYS A 73 6.71 4.08 18.04
CA LYS A 73 6.37 4.45 19.42
C LYS A 73 7.55 5.03 20.19
N ASP A 74 8.75 4.55 19.90
CA ASP A 74 9.97 5.06 20.51
C ASP A 74 11.15 4.79 19.57
N VAL A 75 12.14 5.67 19.55
CA VAL A 75 13.43 5.40 18.91
C VAL A 75 14.38 4.80 19.92
N VAL A 76 15.28 3.92 19.45
CA VAL A 76 16.20 3.22 20.35
C VAL A 76 17.64 3.43 19.95
N TYR A 77 18.51 3.40 20.97
CA TYR A 77 19.94 3.60 20.88
C TYR A 77 20.69 2.40 21.43
N LYS A 78 21.83 2.11 20.83
CA LYS A 78 22.81 1.15 21.31
C LYS A 78 24.16 1.87 21.49
N ASN A 79 24.71 1.84 22.70
CA ASN A 79 25.96 2.56 23.03
C ASN A 79 25.94 4.04 22.59
N GLY A 80 24.82 4.73 22.82
CA GLY A 80 24.63 6.13 22.47
C GLY A 80 24.37 6.43 20.99
N ARG A 81 24.40 5.42 20.09
CA ARG A 81 24.12 5.59 18.64
C ARG A 81 22.71 5.13 18.32
N PHE A 82 22.03 5.89 17.46
CA PHE A 82 20.72 5.50 16.92
C PHE A 82 20.80 4.11 16.27
N ALA A 83 19.88 3.21 16.63
CA ALA A 83 19.93 1.84 16.17
C ALA A 83 18.62 1.33 15.55
N GLY A 84 17.48 1.96 15.90
CA GLY A 84 16.19 1.47 15.43
C GLY A 84 15.01 2.10 16.15
N TYR A 85 13.86 1.39 16.13
CA TYR A 85 12.64 1.89 16.76
C TYR A 85 11.71 0.76 17.23
N VAL A 86 10.88 1.09 18.19
CA VAL A 86 9.82 0.22 18.72
C VAL A 86 8.51 0.54 17.98
N MET A 87 7.77 -0.52 17.63
CA MET A 87 6.46 -0.42 16.95
C MET A 87 5.50 -1.49 17.47
N PRO A 88 4.17 -1.35 17.24
CA PRO A 88 3.22 -2.39 17.58
C PRO A 88 3.54 -3.70 16.87
N LYS A 89 3.44 -4.81 17.61
CA LYS A 89 3.51 -6.15 17.03
C LYS A 89 2.18 -6.45 16.34
N ILE A 90 2.26 -6.90 15.10
CA ILE A 90 1.09 -7.37 14.37
C ILE A 90 0.96 -8.89 14.52
N ASN A 91 -0.30 -9.35 14.55
CA ASN A 91 -0.64 -10.77 14.55
C ASN A 91 -1.09 -11.24 13.15
N ASN A 92 -0.93 -10.39 12.15
CA ASN A 92 -1.19 -10.71 10.77
C ASN A 92 0.00 -11.50 10.22
N ASN A 93 -0.28 -12.50 9.41
CA ASN A 93 0.73 -13.44 8.97
C ASN A 93 0.80 -13.61 7.45
N LYS A 94 0.04 -12.83 6.71
CA LYS A 94 -0.03 -12.93 5.26
C LYS A 94 0.01 -11.54 4.62
N ASN A 95 0.71 -11.44 3.51
CA ASN A 95 0.69 -10.23 2.68
C ASN A 95 -0.58 -10.18 1.82
N LEU A 96 -0.96 -8.99 1.38
CA LEU A 96 -2.20 -8.77 0.63
C LEU A 96 -2.29 -9.61 -0.65
N ASN A 97 -1.16 -9.86 -1.33
CA ASN A 97 -1.11 -10.62 -2.58
C ASN A 97 -1.67 -12.05 -2.49
N VAL A 98 -1.71 -12.65 -1.30
CA VAL A 98 -2.34 -13.98 -1.14
C VAL A 98 -3.84 -13.98 -1.45
N MET A 99 -4.47 -12.80 -1.39
CA MET A 99 -5.89 -12.61 -1.70
C MET A 99 -6.16 -12.32 -3.18
N TYR A 100 -5.15 -12.14 -4.00
CA TYR A 100 -5.31 -11.90 -5.45
C TYR A 100 -5.63 -13.17 -6.24
N LYS A 101 -5.56 -14.32 -5.60
CA LYS A 101 -5.88 -15.60 -6.24
C LYS A 101 -7.33 -15.66 -6.69
N PRO A 102 -7.64 -16.37 -7.79
CA PRO A 102 -9.01 -16.67 -8.19
C PRO A 102 -9.81 -17.31 -7.06
N LEU A 103 -11.10 -17.06 -7.05
CA LEU A 103 -12.02 -17.67 -6.08
C LEU A 103 -12.07 -19.18 -6.28
N LYS A 104 -11.95 -19.91 -5.17
CA LYS A 104 -12.03 -21.38 -5.12
C LYS A 104 -13.44 -21.85 -4.73
N GLU A 105 -13.50 -22.87 -3.90
CA GLU A 105 -14.74 -23.32 -3.26
C GLU A 105 -15.36 -22.21 -2.40
N ASN A 106 -16.70 -22.21 -2.29
CA ASN A 106 -17.43 -21.20 -1.51
C ASN A 106 -17.21 -19.74 -1.97
N LYS A 107 -17.32 -19.53 -3.29
CA LYS A 107 -17.02 -18.26 -3.99
C LYS A 107 -17.65 -17.02 -3.33
N LYS A 108 -18.92 -17.12 -2.87
CA LYS A 108 -19.63 -16.00 -2.22
C LYS A 108 -18.93 -15.54 -0.93
N LYS A 109 -18.61 -16.47 -0.02
CA LYS A 109 -17.96 -16.17 1.27
C LYS A 109 -16.55 -15.59 1.07
N GLU A 110 -15.78 -16.16 0.15
CA GLU A 110 -14.43 -15.68 -0.17
C GLU A 110 -14.47 -14.30 -0.80
N PHE A 111 -15.43 -14.03 -1.69
CA PHE A 111 -15.58 -12.72 -2.32
C PHE A 111 -15.99 -11.65 -1.30
N ILE A 112 -16.95 -11.95 -0.40
CA ILE A 112 -17.32 -11.05 0.71
C ILE A 112 -16.08 -10.70 1.55
N LYS A 113 -15.21 -11.68 1.79
CA LYS A 113 -13.96 -11.46 2.52
C LYS A 113 -12.99 -10.54 1.78
N LYS A 114 -12.84 -10.69 0.47
CA LYS A 114 -12.03 -9.77 -0.34
C LYS A 114 -12.56 -8.33 -0.27
N ILE A 115 -13.87 -8.15 -0.31
CA ILE A 115 -14.52 -6.85 -0.15
C ILE A 115 -14.25 -6.26 1.25
N LEU A 116 -14.35 -7.07 2.30
CA LEU A 116 -14.06 -6.63 3.67
C LEU A 116 -12.60 -6.20 3.83
N ILE A 117 -11.66 -6.93 3.24
CA ILE A 117 -10.24 -6.57 3.22
C ILE A 117 -10.04 -5.24 2.47
N ALA A 118 -10.70 -5.05 1.32
CA ALA A 118 -10.66 -3.78 0.59
C ALA A 118 -11.20 -2.60 1.42
N GLN A 119 -12.31 -2.80 2.17
CA GLN A 119 -12.85 -1.79 3.08
C GLN A 119 -11.86 -1.43 4.20
N ASN A 120 -11.26 -2.44 4.85
CA ASN A 120 -10.28 -2.22 5.92
C ASN A 120 -8.98 -1.57 5.40
N PHE A 121 -8.62 -1.83 4.14
CA PHE A 121 -7.51 -1.13 3.50
C PHE A 121 -7.84 0.36 3.28
N CYS A 122 -9.07 0.70 2.87
CA CYS A 122 -9.52 2.09 2.81
C CYS A 122 -9.42 2.78 4.18
N VAL A 123 -9.81 2.09 5.27
CA VAL A 123 -9.68 2.63 6.64
C VAL A 123 -8.22 2.91 6.98
N ALA A 124 -7.32 1.96 6.69
CA ALA A 124 -5.89 2.11 6.95
C ALA A 124 -5.28 3.33 6.22
N ILE A 125 -5.54 3.46 4.91
CA ILE A 125 -5.06 4.59 4.10
C ILE A 125 -5.65 5.91 4.60
N ASN A 126 -6.96 5.98 4.82
CA ASN A 126 -7.62 7.20 5.29
C ASN A 126 -7.04 7.67 6.64
N SER A 127 -6.61 6.75 7.48
CA SER A 127 -6.02 7.09 8.77
C SER A 127 -4.66 7.77 8.65
N VAL A 128 -3.83 7.33 7.73
CA VAL A 128 -2.54 7.97 7.42
C VAL A 128 -2.78 9.36 6.82
N HIS A 129 -3.71 9.46 5.87
CA HIS A 129 -4.07 10.73 5.23
C HIS A 129 -4.65 11.76 6.22
N ASN A 130 -5.48 11.32 7.18
CA ASN A 130 -6.02 12.20 8.22
C ASN A 130 -4.95 12.70 9.20
N ALA A 131 -3.87 11.96 9.39
CA ALA A 131 -2.69 12.43 10.11
C ALA A 131 -1.85 13.44 9.30
N GLY A 132 -2.25 13.73 8.05
CA GLY A 132 -1.55 14.61 7.12
C GLY A 132 -0.28 14.00 6.54
N GLN A 133 -0.18 12.67 6.52
CA GLN A 133 0.96 11.93 6.01
C GLN A 133 0.60 11.13 4.75
N VAL A 134 1.60 10.64 4.04
CA VAL A 134 1.46 9.88 2.80
C VAL A 134 2.28 8.60 2.91
N CYS A 135 1.72 7.47 2.47
CA CYS A 135 2.41 6.18 2.52
C CYS A 135 3.55 6.11 1.50
N GLY A 136 3.25 6.38 0.23
CA GLY A 136 4.21 6.33 -0.88
C GLY A 136 4.37 4.92 -1.46
N ASP A 137 5.06 4.02 -0.77
CA ASP A 137 5.28 2.65 -1.26
C ASP A 137 4.19 1.69 -0.73
N LEU A 138 3.06 1.70 -1.40
CA LEU A 138 1.95 0.78 -1.15
C LEU A 138 2.09 -0.51 -1.97
N ASN A 139 3.24 -1.19 -1.86
CA ASN A 139 3.37 -2.52 -2.48
C ASN A 139 2.67 -3.61 -1.62
N PRO A 140 2.24 -4.75 -2.22
CA PRO A 140 1.51 -5.78 -1.49
C PRO A 140 2.25 -6.39 -0.30
N ASN A 141 3.59 -6.30 -0.25
CA ASN A 141 4.39 -6.82 0.86
C ASN A 141 4.32 -5.92 2.10
N ASN A 142 4.04 -4.62 1.90
CA ASN A 142 3.87 -3.64 2.97
C ASN A 142 2.43 -3.57 3.49
N ILE A 143 1.54 -4.42 2.96
CA ILE A 143 0.14 -4.54 3.36
C ILE A 143 -0.11 -5.94 3.89
N THR A 144 -0.25 -6.07 5.20
CA THR A 144 -0.49 -7.36 5.83
C THR A 144 -1.95 -7.54 6.19
N ILE A 145 -2.42 -8.79 6.17
CA ILE A 145 -3.81 -9.12 6.44
C ILE A 145 -3.93 -10.22 7.50
N ASN A 146 -4.96 -10.11 8.31
CA ASN A 146 -5.47 -11.24 9.09
C ASN A 146 -6.60 -11.90 8.29
N SER A 147 -6.29 -13.04 7.70
CA SER A 147 -7.26 -13.72 6.82
C SER A 147 -8.52 -14.23 7.55
N ASN A 148 -8.52 -14.36 8.87
CA ASN A 148 -9.70 -14.77 9.63
C ASN A 148 -10.63 -13.58 9.95
N LYS A 149 -10.05 -12.45 10.38
CA LYS A 149 -10.78 -11.25 10.77
C LYS A 149 -11.02 -10.27 9.62
N GLY A 150 -10.29 -10.40 8.51
CA GLY A 150 -10.30 -9.45 7.39
C GLY A 150 -9.63 -8.10 7.70
N THR A 151 -8.93 -7.98 8.84
CA THR A 151 -8.22 -6.74 9.19
C THR A 151 -6.98 -6.56 8.31
N VAL A 152 -6.67 -5.30 8.02
CA VAL A 152 -5.51 -4.87 7.23
C VAL A 152 -4.60 -4.04 8.12
N THR A 153 -3.30 -4.28 8.05
CA THR A 153 -2.29 -3.49 8.73
C THR A 153 -1.18 -3.09 7.75
N LEU A 154 -0.91 -1.80 7.67
CA LEU A 154 0.20 -1.24 6.92
C LEU A 154 1.47 -1.37 7.74
N VAL A 155 2.51 -1.93 7.14
CA VAL A 155 3.83 -2.15 7.75
C VAL A 155 4.90 -1.32 7.04
N ASP A 156 6.13 -1.37 7.55
CA ASP A 156 7.28 -0.64 7.00
C ASP A 156 7.07 0.88 6.92
N THR A 157 6.43 1.43 7.94
CA THR A 157 6.03 2.85 7.99
C THR A 157 7.21 3.82 8.05
N ASP A 158 8.40 3.36 8.39
CA ASP A 158 9.63 4.14 8.32
C ASP A 158 10.06 4.51 6.88
N SER A 159 9.52 3.83 5.86
CA SER A 159 9.66 4.20 4.45
C SER A 159 8.76 5.36 4.00
N TYR A 160 7.72 5.71 4.75
CA TYR A 160 6.67 6.67 4.38
C TYR A 160 7.17 8.06 4.00
N HIS A 161 6.37 8.81 3.24
CA HIS A 161 6.59 10.22 2.92
C HIS A 161 6.02 11.10 4.04
N ILE A 162 6.86 11.54 4.96
CA ILE A 162 6.49 12.22 6.20
C ILE A 162 6.73 13.72 6.10
N THR A 163 5.71 14.52 6.38
CA THR A 163 5.79 15.98 6.43
C THR A 163 5.83 16.47 7.87
N GLU A 164 6.88 17.20 8.23
CA GLU A 164 7.02 17.92 9.49
C GLU A 164 6.45 19.33 9.32
N LYS A 165 5.16 19.50 9.62
CA LYS A 165 4.42 20.76 9.34
C LYS A 165 5.08 22.00 9.96
N ASN A 166 5.54 21.90 11.22
CA ASN A 166 6.09 23.03 11.97
C ASN A 166 7.44 23.54 11.43
N ARG A 167 8.15 22.72 10.63
CA ARG A 167 9.46 23.05 10.09
C ARG A 167 9.50 23.08 8.56
N ASN A 168 8.34 22.92 7.91
CA ASN A 168 8.24 22.81 6.45
C ASN A 168 9.26 21.82 5.85
N ARG A 169 9.51 20.71 6.57
CA ARG A 169 10.46 19.67 6.17
C ARG A 169 9.73 18.43 5.72
N VAL A 170 10.23 17.81 4.68
CA VAL A 170 9.73 16.55 4.14
C VAL A 170 10.80 15.48 4.21
N TYR A 171 10.47 14.36 4.83
CA TYR A 171 11.25 13.11 4.76
C TYR A 171 10.62 12.24 3.69
N ARG A 172 11.30 12.11 2.57
CA ARG A 172 10.72 11.46 1.40
C ARG A 172 10.61 9.93 1.55
N CYS A 173 9.63 9.34 0.84
CA CYS A 173 9.66 7.95 0.44
C CYS A 173 10.58 7.88 -0.80
N GLU A 174 11.55 6.96 -0.78
CA GLU A 174 12.58 6.86 -1.83
C GLU A 174 12.38 5.64 -2.73
N VAL A 175 11.43 4.78 -2.39
CA VAL A 175 11.15 3.49 -3.03
C VAL A 175 9.70 3.38 -3.47
N GLY A 176 9.42 2.44 -4.36
CA GLY A 176 8.07 2.11 -4.78
C GLY A 176 8.08 0.99 -5.81
N MET A 177 7.09 0.09 -5.71
CA MET A 177 6.91 -0.99 -6.68
C MET A 177 6.30 -0.45 -7.98
N PRO A 178 6.96 -0.58 -9.13
CA PRO A 178 6.56 0.07 -10.38
C PRO A 178 5.09 -0.14 -10.77
N ASP A 179 4.57 -1.36 -10.63
CA ASP A 179 3.18 -1.68 -10.98
C ASP A 179 2.13 -1.00 -10.08
N CYS A 180 2.53 -0.49 -8.91
CA CYS A 180 1.65 0.22 -7.98
C CYS A 180 1.82 1.74 -8.04
N LEU A 181 2.82 2.25 -8.78
CA LEU A 181 3.11 3.66 -8.85
C LEU A 181 2.15 4.39 -9.79
N ALA A 182 1.71 5.58 -9.37
CA ALA A 182 0.89 6.45 -10.19
C ALA A 182 1.65 7.01 -11.41
N PRO A 183 0.95 7.37 -12.50
CA PRO A 183 1.58 7.86 -13.74
C PRO A 183 2.56 9.01 -13.51
N GLU A 184 2.21 9.97 -12.65
CA GLU A 184 3.05 11.13 -12.32
C GLU A 184 4.36 10.76 -11.62
N ILE A 185 4.41 9.61 -10.92
CA ILE A 185 5.66 9.10 -10.34
C ILE A 185 6.53 8.49 -11.44
N HIS A 186 5.95 7.75 -12.38
CA HIS A 186 6.68 7.24 -13.53
C HIS A 186 7.31 8.36 -14.37
N GLU A 187 6.61 9.47 -14.57
CA GLU A 187 7.17 10.65 -15.25
C GLU A 187 8.34 11.26 -14.47
N LYS A 188 8.22 11.36 -13.14
CA LYS A 188 9.35 11.81 -12.29
C LYS A 188 10.55 10.86 -12.41
N MET A 189 10.32 9.54 -12.34
CA MET A 189 11.40 8.55 -12.49
C MET A 189 12.06 8.61 -13.86
N LYS A 190 11.29 8.81 -14.93
CA LYS A 190 11.82 8.99 -16.29
C LYS A 190 12.73 10.23 -16.35
N LYS A 191 12.32 11.34 -15.76
CA LYS A 191 13.02 12.63 -15.80
C LYS A 191 14.25 12.64 -14.88
N TYR A 192 14.13 12.17 -13.65
CA TYR A 192 15.16 12.31 -12.60
C TYR A 192 15.93 11.04 -12.32
N LYS A 193 15.55 9.90 -12.93
CA LYS A 193 16.15 8.55 -12.75
C LYS A 193 15.94 7.95 -11.37
N ARG A 194 15.90 8.74 -10.30
CA ARG A 194 15.75 8.31 -8.91
C ARG A 194 14.73 9.20 -8.18
N LEU A 195 13.98 8.62 -7.23
CA LEU A 195 12.99 9.35 -6.43
C LEU A 195 13.62 10.20 -5.33
N ASP A 196 14.78 9.80 -4.82
CA ASP A 196 15.52 10.53 -3.79
C ASP A 196 16.06 11.89 -4.28
N THR A 197 16.28 12.04 -5.59
CA THR A 197 16.78 13.28 -6.22
C THR A 197 15.66 14.09 -6.90
N ALA A 198 14.46 13.53 -7.08
CA ALA A 198 13.34 14.20 -7.70
C ALA A 198 12.82 15.38 -6.86
N PRO A 199 12.26 16.47 -7.45
CA PRO A 199 11.64 17.55 -6.69
C PRO A 199 10.51 17.10 -5.78
N LEU A 200 10.41 17.73 -4.60
CA LEU A 200 9.32 17.50 -3.64
C LEU A 200 8.03 18.21 -4.09
N PRO A 201 6.86 17.67 -3.73
CA PRO A 201 6.67 16.35 -3.11
C PRO A 201 6.89 15.23 -4.13
N THR A 202 7.59 14.14 -3.76
CA THR A 202 7.70 12.96 -4.61
C THR A 202 6.38 12.21 -4.65
N PHE A 203 5.84 11.89 -3.47
CA PHE A 203 4.55 11.25 -3.30
C PHE A 203 3.53 12.22 -2.73
N THR A 204 2.26 11.99 -3.02
CA THR A 204 1.12 12.79 -2.56
C THR A 204 -0.02 11.86 -2.14
N ARG A 205 -1.04 12.40 -1.49
CA ARG A 205 -2.27 11.67 -1.20
C ARG A 205 -2.86 11.03 -2.48
N GLN A 206 -2.80 11.74 -3.61
CA GLN A 206 -3.33 11.26 -4.89
C GLN A 206 -2.56 10.07 -5.43
N THR A 207 -1.25 9.97 -5.18
CA THR A 207 -0.46 8.79 -5.58
C THR A 207 -0.84 7.56 -4.76
N ASP A 208 -1.12 7.71 -3.46
CA ASP A 208 -1.62 6.63 -2.62
C ASP A 208 -3.04 6.18 -3.07
N LEU A 209 -3.90 7.13 -3.47
CA LEU A 209 -5.25 6.82 -3.96
C LEU A 209 -5.23 6.04 -5.29
N PHE A 210 -4.23 6.27 -6.13
CA PHE A 210 -4.01 5.43 -7.31
C PHE A 210 -3.64 4.00 -6.92
N ALA A 211 -2.65 3.82 -6.04
CA ALA A 211 -2.23 2.52 -5.56
C ALA A 211 -3.38 1.77 -4.84
N LEU A 212 -4.17 2.48 -4.01
CA LEU A 212 -5.37 1.94 -3.38
C LEU A 212 -6.33 1.36 -4.42
N ALA A 213 -6.61 2.10 -5.51
CA ALA A 213 -7.48 1.65 -6.58
C ALA A 213 -6.93 0.40 -7.30
N VAL A 214 -5.60 0.32 -7.54
CA VAL A 214 -4.93 -0.85 -8.12
C VAL A 214 -5.18 -2.09 -7.25
N HIS A 215 -5.00 -1.98 -5.94
CA HIS A 215 -5.20 -3.10 -5.03
C HIS A 215 -6.67 -3.51 -4.88
N ILE A 216 -7.59 -2.55 -4.82
CA ILE A 216 -9.03 -2.84 -4.81
C ILE A 216 -9.43 -3.59 -6.10
N PHE A 217 -8.90 -3.15 -7.25
CA PHE A 217 -9.14 -3.81 -8.52
C PHE A 217 -8.64 -5.27 -8.49
N ALA A 218 -7.40 -5.50 -8.08
CA ALA A 218 -6.84 -6.84 -7.98
C ALA A 218 -7.63 -7.76 -7.03
N LEU A 219 -8.13 -7.24 -5.89
CA LEU A 219 -8.99 -7.99 -4.98
C LEU A 219 -10.31 -8.40 -5.62
N LEU A 220 -10.97 -7.50 -6.36
CA LEU A 220 -12.27 -7.75 -6.97
C LEU A 220 -12.18 -8.53 -8.30
N MET A 221 -11.05 -8.43 -9.00
CA MET A 221 -10.84 -8.98 -10.33
C MET A 221 -9.89 -10.19 -10.33
N ASN A 222 -9.94 -11.02 -9.29
CA ASN A 222 -9.21 -12.28 -9.16
C ASN A 222 -7.69 -12.16 -9.35
N GLY A 223 -7.11 -11.06 -8.85
CA GLY A 223 -5.68 -10.78 -8.93
C GLY A 223 -5.24 -10.16 -10.25
N CYS A 224 -6.17 -9.89 -11.15
CA CYS A 224 -5.87 -9.23 -12.39
C CYS A 224 -5.44 -7.79 -12.13
N HIS A 225 -4.32 -7.38 -12.71
CA HIS A 225 -3.86 -6.00 -12.61
C HIS A 225 -4.71 -5.10 -13.54
N PRO A 226 -5.12 -3.88 -13.12
CA PRO A 226 -6.03 -3.03 -13.94
C PRO A 226 -5.46 -2.64 -15.30
N PHE A 227 -4.15 -2.65 -15.46
CA PHE A 227 -3.46 -2.24 -16.68
C PHE A 227 -2.89 -3.42 -17.49
N VAL A 228 -3.29 -4.66 -17.17
CA VAL A 228 -2.90 -5.82 -17.97
C VAL A 228 -3.77 -5.93 -19.22
N ASN A 229 -3.16 -6.36 -20.31
CA ASN A 229 -3.83 -6.73 -21.56
C ASN A 229 -3.21 -7.99 -22.16
N ALA A 230 -3.80 -8.47 -23.24
CA ALA A 230 -3.32 -9.59 -24.06
C ALA A 230 -3.47 -9.25 -25.54
N VAL A 231 -2.76 -9.95 -26.40
CA VAL A 231 -2.95 -9.85 -27.86
C VAL A 231 -4.26 -10.55 -28.24
N ASP A 232 -5.05 -9.91 -29.09
CA ASP A 232 -6.25 -10.51 -29.67
C ASP A 232 -5.89 -11.46 -30.80
N LEU A 233 -5.87 -12.75 -30.50
CA LEU A 233 -5.53 -13.80 -31.48
C LEU A 233 -6.66 -14.10 -32.47
N SER A 234 -7.85 -13.51 -32.30
CA SER A 234 -8.97 -13.67 -33.27
C SER A 234 -8.78 -12.83 -34.53
N GLN A 235 -7.86 -11.87 -34.49
CA GLN A 235 -7.52 -10.97 -35.59
C GLN A 235 -6.08 -11.26 -36.04
N ASN A 236 -5.83 -11.20 -37.32
CA ASN A 236 -4.51 -11.51 -37.91
C ASN A 236 -3.53 -10.34 -37.69
N HIS A 237 -3.11 -10.11 -36.46
CA HIS A 237 -2.20 -9.06 -36.03
C HIS A 237 -0.80 -9.62 -35.71
N ALA A 238 -0.12 -10.18 -36.72
CA ALA A 238 1.18 -10.85 -36.56
C ALA A 238 2.30 -10.00 -35.91
N SER A 239 2.11 -8.66 -35.84
CA SER A 239 3.10 -7.73 -35.29
C SER A 239 2.68 -7.04 -33.98
N VAL A 240 1.52 -7.38 -33.41
CA VAL A 240 1.04 -6.72 -32.17
C VAL A 240 1.67 -7.41 -30.96
N VAL A 241 2.38 -6.63 -30.15
CA VAL A 241 2.89 -7.05 -28.85
C VAL A 241 2.03 -6.40 -27.74
N ALA A 242 1.62 -7.21 -26.77
CA ALA A 242 0.88 -6.68 -25.61
C ALA A 242 1.80 -5.82 -24.75
N PRO A 243 1.49 -4.51 -24.54
CA PRO A 243 2.28 -3.64 -23.68
C PRO A 243 2.32 -4.14 -22.23
N GLN A 244 3.42 -3.90 -21.54
CA GLN A 244 3.52 -4.19 -20.12
C GLN A 244 2.60 -3.25 -19.30
N PRO A 245 2.11 -3.67 -18.12
CA PRO A 245 1.25 -2.83 -17.28
C PRO A 245 1.79 -1.42 -17.04
N ILE A 246 3.11 -1.28 -16.84
CA ILE A 246 3.76 0.02 -16.64
C ILE A 246 3.59 0.95 -17.85
N GLU A 247 3.67 0.43 -19.06
CA GLU A 247 3.46 1.21 -20.28
C GLU A 247 2.01 1.70 -20.37
N ASN A 248 1.06 0.84 -20.03
CA ASN A 248 -0.36 1.19 -19.99
C ASN A 248 -0.66 2.23 -18.90
N ILE A 249 -0.03 2.12 -17.72
CA ILE A 249 -0.12 3.14 -16.66
C ILE A 249 0.37 4.49 -17.18
N ARG A 250 1.55 4.55 -17.80
CA ARG A 250 2.14 5.77 -18.34
C ARG A 250 1.26 6.42 -19.41
N ASN A 251 0.66 5.60 -20.26
CA ASN A 251 -0.16 6.05 -21.39
C ASN A 251 -1.63 6.29 -21.00
N GLY A 252 -2.04 6.03 -19.76
CA GLY A 252 -3.43 6.16 -19.32
C GLY A 252 -4.38 5.17 -19.99
N PHE A 253 -3.86 4.06 -20.51
CA PHE A 253 -4.68 3.05 -21.17
C PHE A 253 -5.19 2.03 -20.15
N PHE A 254 -6.48 2.15 -19.81
CA PHE A 254 -7.19 1.21 -18.94
C PHE A 254 -7.95 0.19 -19.79
N PRO A 255 -7.40 -1.04 -20.02
CA PRO A 255 -7.93 -2.01 -21.00
C PRO A 255 -9.33 -2.51 -20.69
N PHE A 256 -9.78 -2.48 -19.43
CA PHE A 256 -11.11 -2.92 -19.02
C PHE A 256 -12.23 -1.93 -19.39
N TYR A 257 -11.87 -0.75 -19.83
CA TYR A 257 -12.82 0.31 -20.25
C TYR A 257 -12.53 0.85 -21.63
N MET A 258 -11.25 0.85 -22.05
CA MET A 258 -10.80 1.40 -23.32
C MET A 258 -10.43 0.28 -24.28
N ASN A 259 -10.79 0.42 -25.56
CA ASN A 259 -10.43 -0.53 -26.59
C ASN A 259 -9.22 -0.04 -27.39
N LYS A 260 -8.37 -0.95 -27.82
CA LYS A 260 -7.28 -0.71 -28.75
C LYS A 260 -7.19 -1.88 -29.70
N SER A 261 -7.08 -1.60 -31.01
CA SER A 261 -6.99 -2.62 -32.05
C SER A 261 -5.88 -3.63 -31.77
N GLY A 262 -6.16 -4.89 -31.94
CA GLY A 262 -5.23 -6.01 -31.69
C GLY A 262 -4.98 -6.35 -30.20
N LEU A 263 -5.63 -5.66 -29.27
CA LEU A 263 -5.50 -5.92 -27.84
C LEU A 263 -6.85 -6.32 -27.23
N THR A 264 -6.79 -7.21 -26.25
CA THR A 264 -7.96 -7.67 -25.47
C THR A 264 -7.60 -7.84 -24.01
N ILE A 265 -8.61 -8.09 -23.17
CA ILE A 265 -8.43 -8.46 -21.77
C ILE A 265 -8.00 -9.93 -21.69
N PRO A 266 -7.08 -10.31 -20.78
CA PRO A 266 -6.72 -11.70 -20.58
C PRO A 266 -7.95 -12.60 -20.30
N LYS A 267 -8.01 -13.77 -20.89
CA LYS A 267 -9.16 -14.71 -20.78
C LYS A 267 -9.48 -15.11 -19.33
N TYR A 268 -8.50 -15.10 -18.43
CA TYR A 268 -8.69 -15.43 -17.02
C TYR A 268 -9.29 -14.29 -16.19
N ALA A 269 -9.33 -13.07 -16.73
CA ALA A 269 -9.88 -11.91 -16.03
C ALA A 269 -11.41 -11.97 -15.98
N PRO A 270 -12.04 -11.69 -14.83
CA PRO A 270 -13.48 -11.51 -14.76
C PRO A 270 -13.94 -10.36 -15.68
N LYS A 271 -15.17 -10.43 -16.14
CA LYS A 271 -15.78 -9.36 -16.92
C LYS A 271 -15.97 -8.11 -16.04
N PHE A 272 -15.50 -6.97 -16.50
CA PHE A 272 -15.58 -5.71 -15.76
C PHE A 272 -17.02 -5.24 -15.52
N ASP A 273 -17.92 -5.53 -16.47
CA ASP A 273 -19.35 -5.19 -16.39
C ASP A 273 -20.11 -5.97 -15.29
N GLN A 274 -19.56 -7.07 -14.78
CA GLN A 274 -20.11 -7.80 -13.63
C GLN A 274 -19.97 -7.03 -12.31
N LEU A 275 -19.07 -6.04 -12.25
CA LEU A 275 -18.98 -5.16 -11.08
C LEU A 275 -20.14 -4.17 -11.05
N PRO A 276 -20.67 -3.83 -9.85
CA PRO A 276 -21.70 -2.80 -9.71
C PRO A 276 -21.31 -1.50 -10.40
N LYS A 277 -22.29 -0.82 -11.03
CA LYS A 277 -22.08 0.44 -11.77
C LYS A 277 -21.31 1.49 -10.96
N LYS A 278 -21.59 1.59 -9.65
CA LYS A 278 -20.90 2.54 -8.73
C LYS A 278 -19.41 2.23 -8.63
N ILE A 279 -19.05 0.95 -8.45
CA ILE A 279 -17.66 0.49 -8.39
C ILE A 279 -16.93 0.75 -9.72
N ARG A 280 -17.57 0.42 -10.86
CA ARG A 280 -17.00 0.68 -12.20
C ARG A 280 -16.70 2.15 -12.43
N LYS A 281 -17.62 3.05 -12.02
CA LYS A 281 -17.41 4.50 -12.12
C LYS A 281 -16.22 4.98 -11.29
N LEU A 282 -16.00 4.41 -10.09
CA LEU A 282 -14.84 4.75 -9.28
C LEU A 282 -13.52 4.32 -9.95
N PHE A 283 -13.50 3.13 -10.57
CA PHE A 283 -12.30 2.70 -11.33
C PHE A 283 -12.02 3.60 -12.55
N ILE A 284 -13.06 3.97 -13.31
CA ILE A 284 -12.91 4.88 -14.45
C ILE A 284 -12.35 6.22 -13.97
N ARG A 285 -12.93 6.77 -12.89
CA ARG A 285 -12.45 8.03 -12.29
C ARG A 285 -11.02 7.91 -11.76
N ALA A 286 -10.62 6.77 -11.19
CA ALA A 286 -9.26 6.55 -10.69
C ALA A 286 -8.23 6.46 -11.82
N PHE A 287 -8.53 5.71 -12.89
CA PHE A 287 -7.54 5.29 -13.89
C PHE A 287 -7.61 6.08 -15.21
N VAL A 288 -8.76 6.65 -15.56
CA VAL A 288 -8.94 7.42 -16.78
C VAL A 288 -8.96 8.92 -16.48
N ASP A 289 -9.92 9.38 -15.69
CA ASP A 289 -10.01 10.80 -15.32
C ASP A 289 -8.83 11.22 -14.44
N GLY A 290 -8.50 10.38 -13.45
CA GLY A 290 -7.38 10.58 -12.51
C GLY A 290 -5.99 10.42 -13.15
N HIS A 291 -5.87 9.88 -14.36
CA HIS A 291 -4.65 9.95 -15.14
C HIS A 291 -4.40 11.39 -15.63
N LYS A 292 -5.44 12.04 -16.15
CA LYS A 292 -5.38 13.42 -16.64
C LYS A 292 -5.29 14.43 -15.50
N ASN A 293 -6.06 14.22 -14.44
CA ASN A 293 -6.10 15.07 -13.25
C ASN A 293 -6.10 14.21 -11.98
N PRO A 294 -4.95 14.04 -11.30
CA PRO A 294 -4.87 13.24 -10.07
C PRO A 294 -5.83 13.68 -8.95
N GLN A 295 -6.25 14.95 -8.91
CA GLN A 295 -7.14 15.49 -7.86
C GLN A 295 -8.57 14.91 -7.92
N VAL A 296 -8.99 14.34 -9.04
CA VAL A 296 -10.32 13.73 -9.15
C VAL A 296 -10.37 12.26 -8.74
N ARG A 297 -9.23 11.67 -8.39
CA ARG A 297 -9.18 10.27 -7.91
C ARG A 297 -10.10 10.08 -6.71
N PRO A 298 -10.85 8.96 -6.65
CA PRO A 298 -11.74 8.68 -5.53
C PRO A 298 -11.00 8.63 -4.20
N GLU A 299 -11.55 9.28 -3.19
CA GLU A 299 -11.06 9.22 -1.82
C GLU A 299 -11.28 7.83 -1.21
N ALA A 300 -10.47 7.46 -0.22
CA ALA A 300 -10.59 6.18 0.46
C ALA A 300 -11.99 5.96 1.08
N VAL A 301 -12.63 7.03 1.58
CA VAL A 301 -13.99 6.97 2.12
C VAL A 301 -15.05 6.67 1.04
N GLU A 302 -14.87 7.14 -0.18
CA GLU A 302 -15.78 6.86 -1.29
C GLU A 302 -15.72 5.39 -1.69
N TRP A 303 -14.50 4.83 -1.76
CA TRP A 303 -14.28 3.40 -1.96
C TRP A 303 -14.92 2.58 -0.86
N TYR A 304 -14.66 2.95 0.41
CA TYR A 304 -15.24 2.26 1.56
C TYR A 304 -16.77 2.15 1.46
N ASN A 305 -17.45 3.28 1.19
CA ASN A 305 -18.92 3.32 1.10
C ASN A 305 -19.44 2.47 -0.06
N ALA A 306 -18.83 2.56 -1.24
CA ALA A 306 -19.24 1.78 -2.40
C ALA A 306 -19.04 0.26 -2.19
N LEU A 307 -17.92 -0.12 -1.57
CA LEU A 307 -17.63 -1.51 -1.20
C LEU A 307 -18.60 -2.01 -0.12
N HIS A 308 -18.98 -1.16 0.83
CA HIS A 308 -19.96 -1.51 1.87
C HIS A 308 -21.33 -1.84 1.26
N GLU A 309 -21.83 -0.97 0.38
CA GLU A 309 -23.09 -1.21 -0.35
C GLU A 309 -23.01 -2.51 -1.17
N MET A 310 -21.92 -2.74 -1.90
CA MET A 310 -21.69 -3.96 -2.66
C MET A 310 -21.71 -5.20 -1.75
N ARG A 311 -21.04 -5.16 -0.60
CA ARG A 311 -21.01 -6.26 0.36
C ARG A 311 -22.41 -6.58 0.90
N LEU A 312 -23.18 -5.56 1.28
CA LEU A 312 -24.55 -5.73 1.78
C LEU A 312 -25.48 -6.33 0.72
N SER A 313 -25.35 -5.92 -0.55
CA SER A 313 -26.16 -6.50 -1.64
C SER A 313 -25.88 -8.00 -1.84
N ILE A 314 -24.60 -8.42 -1.74
CA ILE A 314 -24.22 -9.83 -1.88
C ILE A 314 -24.68 -10.66 -0.68
N VAL A 315 -24.62 -10.12 0.53
CA VAL A 315 -25.06 -10.83 1.75
C VAL A 315 -26.57 -11.11 1.72
N LYS A 316 -27.36 -10.19 1.17
CA LYS A 316 -28.82 -10.32 1.06
C LYS A 316 -29.29 -11.29 -0.01
N LEU A 317 -28.43 -11.67 -0.96
CA LEU A 317 -28.76 -12.68 -1.95
C LEU A 317 -28.78 -14.07 -1.27
N PRO A 318 -29.76 -14.92 -1.55
CA PRO A 318 -29.89 -16.26 -0.97
C PRO A 318 -28.69 -17.17 -1.30
#